data_8c860937aca52856ef06cdb4478df4f5
#
_entry.id   8c860937aca52856ef06cdb4478df4f5
#
_cell.length_a   1.000
_cell.length_b   1.000
_cell.length_c   1.000
_cell.angle_alpha   90.00
_cell.angle_beta   90.00
_cell.angle_gamma   90.00
#
_symmetry.space_group_name_H-M   'P 1'
#
loop_
_entity.id
_entity.type
_entity.pdbx_description
1 polymer ?
#
loop_
_entity_poly.entity_id
_entity_poly.type
_entity_poly.pdbx_seq_one_letter_code
_entity_poly.pdbx_strand_id
1 'polypeptide(L)'
;MRIANTFLTGTLVLALLAGCKKETDPRVPPSMSFRTGSGYTSGNDTVPPADTLLIGVVIDKTEDPLIALNVSVAYDGAGSSTVENLSISGEHVEHDQQVIARAQAGSEEWIFSVTDRDGNITTRSLTLTVQ
;
A
#
# COMPACT_ATOMS: atom_id res chain seq x y z
N MET A 1 84.09 -7.41 -20.53
CA MET A 1 82.87 -7.64 -21.27
C MET A 1 81.94 -8.49 -20.38
N ARG A 2 80.99 -7.85 -19.69
CA ARG A 2 80.02 -8.53 -18.81
C ARG A 2 78.63 -8.01 -19.14
N ILE A 3 77.80 -8.88 -19.64
CA ILE A 3 76.43 -8.64 -20.01
C ILE A 3 75.63 -8.83 -18.74
N ALA A 4 74.97 -7.78 -18.21
CA ALA A 4 74.03 -7.84 -17.11
C ALA A 4 72.63 -8.09 -17.68
N ASN A 5 72.07 -9.27 -17.40
CA ASN A 5 70.68 -9.57 -17.66
C ASN A 5 69.81 -8.98 -16.54
N THR A 6 69.04 -7.96 -16.90
CA THR A 6 68.00 -7.42 -16.01
C THR A 6 66.68 -8.13 -16.28
N PHE A 7 66.29 -9.01 -15.36
CA PHE A 7 64.96 -9.62 -15.36
C PHE A 7 63.93 -8.57 -14.88
N LEU A 8 63.09 -8.15 -15.79
CA LEU A 8 61.94 -7.30 -15.45
C LEU A 8 60.76 -8.17 -15.04
N THR A 9 60.57 -8.27 -13.73
CA THR A 9 59.42 -9.01 -13.15
C THR A 9 58.18 -8.13 -13.27
N GLY A 10 57.36 -8.42 -14.28
CA GLY A 10 56.03 -7.78 -14.41
C GLY A 10 55.06 -8.34 -13.39
N THR A 11 54.74 -7.54 -12.39
CA THR A 11 53.66 -7.86 -11.43
C THR A 11 52.33 -7.58 -12.09
N LEU A 12 51.61 -8.61 -12.49
CA LEU A 12 50.23 -8.55 -12.99
C LEU A 12 49.28 -8.33 -11.78
N VAL A 13 48.87 -7.08 -11.58
CA VAL A 13 47.82 -6.73 -10.61
C VAL A 13 46.47 -7.12 -11.18
N LEU A 14 45.96 -8.27 -10.75
CA LEU A 14 44.61 -8.72 -11.08
C LEU A 14 43.62 -7.90 -10.24
N ALA A 15 43.08 -6.82 -10.80
CA ALA A 15 42.00 -6.04 -10.19
C ALA A 15 40.72 -6.90 -10.16
N LEU A 16 40.43 -7.47 -9.00
CA LEU A 16 39.13 -8.08 -8.71
C LEU A 16 38.07 -6.98 -8.66
N LEU A 17 37.41 -6.73 -9.77
CA LEU A 17 36.18 -5.98 -9.81
C LEU A 17 35.10 -6.82 -9.10
N ALA A 18 35.03 -6.73 -7.79
CA ALA A 18 33.87 -7.15 -7.03
C ALA A 18 32.72 -6.24 -7.44
N GLY A 19 31.99 -6.61 -8.48
CA GLY A 19 30.74 -6.00 -8.85
C GLY A 19 29.75 -6.23 -7.71
N CYS A 20 29.52 -5.23 -6.87
CA CYS A 20 28.34 -5.21 -6.01
C CYS A 20 27.13 -5.29 -6.92
N LYS A 21 26.51 -6.45 -7.02
CA LYS A 21 25.16 -6.56 -7.53
C LYS A 21 24.29 -5.79 -6.55
N LYS A 22 23.89 -4.59 -6.94
CA LYS A 22 22.86 -3.84 -6.24
C LYS A 22 21.59 -4.67 -6.40
N GLU A 23 21.18 -5.36 -5.34
CA GLU A 23 19.88 -6.03 -5.32
C GLU A 23 18.84 -4.95 -5.54
N THR A 24 18.07 -5.09 -6.62
CA THR A 24 16.96 -4.17 -6.89
C THR A 24 15.84 -4.58 -5.96
N ASP A 25 15.42 -3.67 -5.08
CA ASP A 25 14.24 -3.81 -4.24
C ASP A 25 13.02 -4.10 -5.13
N PRO A 26 12.33 -5.25 -4.96
CA PRO A 26 11.20 -5.61 -5.79
C PRO A 26 9.98 -4.68 -5.63
N ARG A 27 9.91 -3.87 -4.57
CA ARG A 27 8.83 -2.93 -4.30
C ARG A 27 7.44 -3.56 -4.38
N VAL A 28 7.23 -4.61 -3.63
CA VAL A 28 5.95 -5.32 -3.59
C VAL A 28 5.02 -4.64 -2.58
N PRO A 29 3.91 -4.05 -3.02
CA PRO A 29 3.01 -3.35 -2.12
C PRO A 29 2.30 -4.32 -1.15
N PRO A 30 1.81 -3.82 -0.01
CA PRO A 30 1.03 -4.62 0.92
C PRO A 30 -0.26 -5.14 0.28
N SER A 31 -0.81 -6.22 0.82
CA SER A 31 -2.12 -6.73 0.40
C SER A 31 -3.22 -6.12 1.25
N MET A 32 -4.39 -5.88 0.65
CA MET A 32 -5.58 -5.41 1.36
C MET A 32 -6.83 -6.01 0.72
N SER A 33 -7.74 -6.44 1.57
CA SER A 33 -9.06 -6.95 1.17
C SER A 33 -10.15 -6.41 2.10
N PHE A 34 -11.39 -6.32 1.59
CA PHE A 34 -12.53 -6.03 2.45
C PHE A 34 -12.90 -7.24 3.30
N ARG A 35 -13.27 -6.99 4.54
CA ARG A 35 -13.85 -8.01 5.43
C ARG A 35 -15.22 -8.39 4.91
N THR A 36 -15.43 -9.69 4.80
CA THR A 36 -16.70 -10.28 4.43
C THR A 36 -17.39 -10.87 5.66
N GLY A 37 -18.69 -11.13 5.56
CA GLY A 37 -19.46 -11.74 6.62
C GLY A 37 -20.59 -10.86 7.13
N SER A 38 -21.30 -11.37 8.12
CA SER A 38 -22.47 -10.69 8.69
C SER A 38 -22.10 -9.35 9.31
N GLY A 39 -22.81 -8.31 8.91
CA GLY A 39 -22.62 -6.95 9.43
C GLY A 39 -21.60 -6.10 8.66
N TYR A 40 -20.88 -6.66 7.69
CA TYR A 40 -19.94 -5.91 6.86
C TYR A 40 -20.48 -5.63 5.47
N THR A 41 -20.24 -4.41 5.00
CA THR A 41 -20.39 -4.05 3.59
C THR A 41 -19.03 -4.24 2.92
N SER A 42 -18.93 -5.16 1.98
CA SER A 42 -17.67 -5.59 1.36
C SER A 42 -17.59 -5.36 -0.15
N GLY A 43 -18.58 -4.72 -0.71
CA GLY A 43 -18.68 -4.40 -2.14
C GLY A 43 -19.63 -3.25 -2.39
N ASN A 44 -19.81 -2.91 -3.67
CA ASN A 44 -20.79 -1.88 -4.06
C ASN A 44 -22.19 -2.28 -3.59
N ASP A 45 -22.92 -1.32 -3.03
CA ASP A 45 -24.23 -1.55 -2.44
C ASP A 45 -25.15 -0.34 -2.67
N THR A 46 -26.45 -0.59 -2.56
CA THR A 46 -27.48 0.44 -2.59
C THR A 46 -28.11 0.55 -1.20
N VAL A 47 -28.11 1.73 -0.64
CA VAL A 47 -28.48 1.98 0.75
C VAL A 47 -29.46 3.15 0.89
N PRO A 48 -30.35 3.14 1.90
CA PRO A 48 -31.19 4.30 2.17
C PRO A 48 -30.36 5.47 2.72
N PRO A 49 -30.89 6.71 2.59
CA PRO A 49 -30.28 7.88 3.22
C PRO A 49 -30.10 7.72 4.73
N ALA A 50 -28.98 8.20 5.24
CA ALA A 50 -28.60 8.14 6.66
C ALA A 50 -28.45 6.73 7.26
N ASP A 51 -28.32 5.71 6.41
CA ASP A 51 -28.05 4.36 6.87
C ASP A 51 -26.65 4.25 7.49
N THR A 52 -26.52 3.41 8.49
CA THR A 52 -25.24 3.13 9.17
C THR A 52 -24.68 1.81 8.69
N LEU A 53 -23.46 1.84 8.19
CA LEU A 53 -22.77 0.68 7.61
C LEU A 53 -21.41 0.49 8.29
N LEU A 54 -20.88 -0.73 8.18
CA LEU A 54 -19.54 -1.06 8.64
C LEU A 54 -18.73 -1.60 7.48
N ILE A 55 -17.65 -0.91 7.13
CA ILE A 55 -16.69 -1.35 6.11
C ILE A 55 -15.41 -1.74 6.83
N GLY A 56 -15.05 -3.02 6.77
CA GLY A 56 -13.81 -3.52 7.36
C GLY A 56 -12.77 -3.83 6.31
N VAL A 57 -11.51 -3.60 6.61
CA VAL A 57 -10.36 -4.01 5.80
C VAL A 57 -9.41 -4.88 6.59
N VAL A 58 -8.84 -5.87 5.92
CA VAL A 58 -7.76 -6.71 6.40
C VAL A 58 -6.53 -6.43 5.56
N ILE A 59 -5.45 -6.09 6.22
CA ILE A 59 -4.22 -5.64 5.60
C ILE A 59 -3.07 -6.52 6.08
N ASP A 60 -2.33 -7.07 5.14
CA ASP A 60 -1.11 -7.84 5.41
C ASP A 60 0.09 -7.22 4.72
N LYS A 61 1.20 -7.13 5.42
CA LYS A 61 2.46 -6.77 4.77
C LYS A 61 2.83 -7.82 3.74
N THR A 62 3.54 -7.42 2.71
CA THR A 62 4.16 -8.35 1.76
C THR A 62 5.66 -8.38 1.99
N GLU A 63 6.33 -7.28 1.83
CA GLU A 63 7.77 -7.16 1.98
C GLU A 63 8.12 -6.29 3.19
N ASP A 64 7.61 -5.08 3.22
CA ASP A 64 7.91 -4.08 4.24
C ASP A 64 6.79 -3.89 5.25
N PRO A 65 7.12 -3.52 6.49
CA PRO A 65 6.12 -3.21 7.52
C PRO A 65 5.16 -2.11 7.09
N LEU A 66 3.91 -2.23 7.53
CA LEU A 66 2.87 -1.23 7.33
C LEU A 66 3.16 0.03 8.13
N ILE A 67 2.84 1.21 7.60
CA ILE A 67 3.04 2.48 8.31
C ILE A 67 1.80 3.38 8.37
N ALA A 68 0.94 3.36 7.36
CA ALA A 68 -0.21 4.25 7.32
C ALA A 68 -1.41 3.63 6.61
N LEU A 69 -2.62 3.96 7.08
CA LEU A 69 -3.89 3.71 6.42
C LEU A 69 -4.65 5.03 6.28
N ASN A 70 -4.99 5.41 5.07
CA ASN A 70 -5.85 6.56 4.80
C ASN A 70 -7.23 6.08 4.35
N VAL A 71 -8.28 6.66 4.94
CA VAL A 71 -9.68 6.46 4.54
C VAL A 71 -10.19 7.78 4.01
N SER A 72 -10.72 7.76 2.80
CA SER A 72 -11.29 8.94 2.14
C SER A 72 -12.61 8.62 1.46
N VAL A 73 -13.38 9.65 1.16
CA VAL A 73 -14.67 9.55 0.47
C VAL A 73 -14.75 10.56 -0.65
N ALA A 74 -15.30 10.13 -1.78
CA ALA A 74 -15.63 11.00 -2.92
C ALA A 74 -17.14 10.94 -3.17
N TYR A 75 -17.77 12.09 -3.29
CA TYR A 75 -19.20 12.22 -3.53
C TYR A 75 -19.48 12.56 -5.00
N ASP A 76 -20.40 11.83 -5.62
CA ASP A 76 -20.92 12.10 -6.97
C ASP A 76 -19.83 12.27 -8.05
N GLY A 77 -18.74 11.52 -7.94
CA GLY A 77 -17.62 11.59 -8.88
C GLY A 77 -16.70 12.81 -8.70
N ALA A 78 -16.88 13.57 -7.63
CA ALA A 78 -15.98 14.68 -7.28
C ALA A 78 -14.66 14.17 -6.67
N GLY A 79 -13.74 15.08 -6.36
CA GLY A 79 -12.48 14.75 -5.69
C GLY A 79 -12.72 14.17 -4.29
N SER A 80 -11.84 13.26 -3.85
CA SER A 80 -11.93 12.65 -2.53
C SER A 80 -11.43 13.56 -1.43
N SER A 81 -12.04 13.41 -0.25
CA SER A 81 -11.61 14.05 0.99
C SER A 81 -11.24 13.01 2.03
N THR A 82 -10.15 13.22 2.75
CA THR A 82 -9.74 12.35 3.84
C THR A 82 -10.72 12.40 5.00
N VAL A 83 -11.22 11.24 5.40
CA VAL A 83 -12.08 11.05 6.58
C VAL A 83 -11.22 10.71 7.78
N GLU A 84 -10.26 9.83 7.60
CA GLU A 84 -9.37 9.37 8.67
C GLU A 84 -7.98 9.05 8.11
N ASN A 85 -6.97 9.37 8.89
CA ASN A 85 -5.59 9.03 8.57
C ASN A 85 -4.95 8.39 9.81
N LEU A 86 -4.63 7.10 9.70
CA LEU A 86 -4.17 6.27 10.81
C LEU A 86 -2.70 5.95 10.64
N SER A 87 -1.93 6.17 11.70
CA SER A 87 -0.61 5.53 11.82
C SER A 87 -0.83 4.08 12.24
N ILE A 88 -0.38 3.16 11.42
CA ILE A 88 -0.43 1.72 11.67
C ILE A 88 0.98 1.16 11.73
N SER A 89 1.14 -0.04 12.25
CA SER A 89 2.44 -0.68 12.34
C SER A 89 2.31 -2.21 12.30
N GLY A 90 3.42 -2.86 11.98
CA GLY A 90 3.52 -4.31 12.02
C GLY A 90 3.22 -4.99 10.69
N GLU A 91 2.80 -6.22 10.78
CA GLU A 91 2.68 -7.14 9.65
C GLU A 91 1.24 -7.40 9.24
N HIS A 92 0.31 -7.29 10.18
CA HIS A 92 -1.11 -7.55 9.98
C HIS A 92 -1.93 -6.49 10.74
N VAL A 93 -2.88 -5.87 10.05
CA VAL A 93 -3.78 -4.86 10.62
C VAL A 93 -5.20 -5.13 10.13
N GLU A 94 -6.15 -5.07 11.05
CA GLU A 94 -7.58 -5.02 10.75
C GLU A 94 -8.12 -3.67 11.17
N HIS A 95 -8.94 -3.05 10.32
CA HIS A 95 -9.59 -1.78 10.62
C HIS A 95 -11.05 -1.82 10.20
N ASP A 96 -11.93 -1.40 11.10
CA ASP A 96 -13.35 -1.28 10.85
C ASP A 96 -13.75 0.20 10.83
N GLN A 97 -14.25 0.64 9.67
CA GLN A 97 -14.73 1.99 9.45
C GLN A 97 -16.25 2.03 9.53
N GLN A 98 -16.79 2.71 10.54
CA GLN A 98 -18.20 3.05 10.56
C GLN A 98 -18.49 4.17 9.57
N VAL A 99 -19.51 3.97 8.76
CA VAL A 99 -19.95 4.89 7.72
C VAL A 99 -21.42 5.22 7.96
N ILE A 100 -21.76 6.51 7.93
CA ILE A 100 -23.15 6.96 7.86
C ILE A 100 -23.35 7.53 6.47
N ALA A 101 -24.22 6.89 5.68
CA ALA A 101 -24.56 7.36 4.35
C ALA A 101 -25.17 8.76 4.44
N ARG A 102 -24.86 9.60 3.46
CA ARG A 102 -25.42 10.96 3.43
C ARG A 102 -26.95 10.96 3.38
N ALA A 103 -27.55 12.09 3.77
CA ALA A 103 -29.02 12.22 3.84
C ALA A 103 -29.70 12.42 2.49
N GLN A 104 -28.93 12.62 1.40
CA GLN A 104 -29.46 12.88 0.06
C GLN A 104 -29.03 11.79 -0.92
N ALA A 105 -29.82 11.54 -1.95
CA ALA A 105 -29.49 10.59 -3.00
C ALA A 105 -28.20 10.96 -3.75
N GLY A 106 -27.47 9.97 -4.20
CA GLY A 106 -26.23 10.11 -4.95
C GLY A 106 -25.26 8.97 -4.69
N SER A 107 -24.01 9.12 -5.10
CA SER A 107 -22.96 8.11 -4.90
C SER A 107 -21.91 8.56 -3.89
N GLU A 108 -21.39 7.59 -3.13
CA GLU A 108 -20.26 7.76 -2.23
C GLU A 108 -19.23 6.69 -2.55
N GLU A 109 -18.05 7.06 -3.04
CA GLU A 109 -16.93 6.14 -3.19
C GLU A 109 -16.06 6.20 -1.94
N TRP A 110 -16.02 5.11 -1.19
CA TRP A 110 -15.19 4.94 -0.02
C TRP A 110 -13.87 4.29 -0.42
N ILE A 111 -12.78 4.97 -0.14
CA ILE A 111 -11.44 4.64 -0.64
C ILE A 111 -10.51 4.38 0.55
N PHE A 112 -9.86 3.22 0.56
CA PHE A 112 -8.88 2.81 1.56
C PHE A 112 -7.53 2.69 0.88
N SER A 113 -6.52 3.37 1.41
CA SER A 113 -5.16 3.34 0.89
C SER A 113 -4.18 3.02 2.00
N VAL A 114 -3.47 1.91 1.89
CA VAL A 114 -2.43 1.49 2.82
C VAL A 114 -1.06 1.75 2.23
N THR A 115 -0.15 2.23 3.07
CA THR A 115 1.24 2.52 2.70
C THR A 115 2.18 1.71 3.58
N ASP A 116 3.21 1.12 2.98
CA ASP A 116 4.30 0.46 3.68
C ASP A 116 5.49 1.42 3.93
N ARG A 117 6.51 0.91 4.63
CA ARG A 117 7.70 1.69 4.98
C ARG A 117 8.46 2.23 3.76
N ASP A 118 8.47 1.51 2.66
CA ASP A 118 9.16 1.91 1.43
C ASP A 118 8.32 2.81 0.51
N GLY A 119 7.08 3.13 0.95
CA GLY A 119 6.18 4.03 0.24
C GLY A 119 5.37 3.33 -0.85
N ASN A 120 5.32 2.00 -0.88
CA ASN A 120 4.42 1.28 -1.78
C ASN A 120 2.99 1.37 -1.25
N ILE A 121 2.03 1.55 -2.16
CA ILE A 121 0.64 1.83 -1.81
C ILE A 121 -0.28 0.79 -2.46
N THR A 122 -1.22 0.28 -1.67
CA THR A 122 -2.36 -0.48 -2.17
C THR A 122 -3.64 0.26 -1.85
N THR A 123 -4.51 0.39 -2.84
CA THR A 123 -5.80 1.07 -2.72
C THR A 123 -6.94 0.11 -3.05
N ARG A 124 -8.01 0.17 -2.26
CA ARG A 124 -9.28 -0.52 -2.50
C ARG A 124 -10.41 0.47 -2.31
N SER A 125 -11.44 0.38 -3.13
CA SER A 125 -12.64 1.18 -2.98
C SER A 125 -13.91 0.38 -3.19
N LEU A 126 -15.01 0.88 -2.65
CA LEU A 126 -16.37 0.46 -2.96
C LEU A 126 -17.28 1.68 -3.05
N THR A 127 -18.37 1.54 -3.78
CA THR A 127 -19.33 2.62 -4.00
C THR A 127 -20.66 2.29 -3.34
N LEU A 128 -21.17 3.22 -2.54
CA LEU A 128 -22.53 3.21 -2.01
C LEU A 128 -23.40 4.10 -2.87
N THR A 129 -24.49 3.55 -3.37
CA THR A 129 -25.54 4.33 -4.05
C THR A 129 -26.65 4.63 -3.04
N VAL A 130 -26.82 5.89 -2.71
CA VAL A 130 -27.84 6.34 -1.76
C VAL A 130 -29.12 6.70 -2.52
N GLN A 131 -30.24 6.01 -2.19
CA GLN A 131 -31.55 6.24 -2.84
C GLN A 131 -32.72 5.81 -1.96
#